data_04a2199909644c9bcf510052a95e914e
#
_entry.id   04a2199909644c9bcf510052a95e914e
#
_cell.length_a   1.000
_cell.length_b   1.000
_cell.length_c   1.000
_cell.angle_alpha   90.00
_cell.angle_beta   90.00
_cell.angle_gamma   90.00
#
_symmetry.space_group_name_H-M   'P 1'
#
loop_
_entity.id
_entity.type
_entity.pdbx_description
1 polymer ?
#
loop_
_entity_poly.entity_id
_entity_poly.type
_entity_poly.pdbx_seq_one_letter_code
_entity_poly.pdbx_strand_id
1 'polypeptide(L)'
;MDTLNTYVGSFIFMAYSGYYKPIHPQKYRGNPTNIVYRSLWERKFMVFCDNNPSILQWGSEEIIIPYRAPDGKIRRYYPDFYIKVREKSGKVTKYIIEVKPKKQTQPPNVKNKKTAKYRNEALTYAKNQTKWSAAREYCEDRQMNFLILTEDHLGV
;
A
#
# COMPACT_ATOMS: atom_id res chain seq x y z
N MET A 1 9.58 23.77 -9.84
CA MET A 1 8.51 22.93 -10.35
C MET A 1 7.18 23.50 -9.93
N ASP A 2 6.34 23.74 -10.86
CA ASP A 2 5.12 24.45 -10.60
C ASP A 2 4.10 23.61 -9.82
N THR A 3 3.20 24.32 -9.16
CA THR A 3 2.08 23.74 -8.41
C THR A 3 1.16 22.89 -9.28
N LEU A 4 1.13 23.14 -10.59
CA LEU A 4 0.31 22.42 -11.54
C LEU A 4 0.74 20.96 -11.65
N ASN A 5 2.04 20.70 -11.69
CA ASN A 5 2.59 19.35 -11.85
C ASN A 5 2.37 18.51 -10.60
N THR A 6 2.48 19.12 -9.43
CA THR A 6 2.17 18.47 -8.15
C THR A 6 0.68 18.15 -8.06
N TYR A 7 -0.16 19.05 -8.54
CA TYR A 7 -1.62 18.88 -8.54
C TYR A 7 -2.04 17.76 -9.50
N VAL A 8 -1.46 17.73 -10.69
CA VAL A 8 -1.70 16.67 -11.68
C VAL A 8 -1.24 15.31 -11.14
N GLY A 9 -0.09 15.27 -10.46
CA GLY A 9 0.40 14.05 -9.83
C GLY A 9 -0.54 13.51 -8.76
N SER A 10 -1.08 14.39 -7.92
CA SER A 10 -2.08 14.00 -6.90
C SER A 10 -3.39 13.54 -7.52
N PHE A 11 -3.85 14.22 -8.57
CA PHE A 11 -5.05 13.83 -9.32
C PHE A 11 -4.88 12.46 -9.98
N ILE A 12 -3.71 12.20 -10.59
CA ILE A 12 -3.39 10.91 -11.21
C ILE A 12 -3.43 9.80 -10.16
N PHE A 13 -2.86 10.02 -8.95
CA PHE A 13 -2.92 9.05 -7.86
C PHE A 13 -4.37 8.69 -7.50
N MET A 14 -5.28 9.68 -7.44
CA MET A 14 -6.66 9.49 -6.99
C MET A 14 -7.61 9.01 -8.09
N ALA A 15 -7.32 9.29 -9.36
CA ALA A 15 -8.30 9.17 -10.46
C ALA A 15 -8.10 7.95 -11.36
N TYR A 16 -6.91 7.38 -11.42
CA TYR A 16 -6.62 6.31 -12.37
C TYR A 16 -6.77 4.94 -11.73
N SER A 17 -7.74 4.19 -12.23
CA SER A 17 -7.92 2.77 -11.90
C SER A 17 -8.04 1.95 -13.18
N GLY A 18 -7.79 0.66 -13.08
CA GLY A 18 -7.91 -0.25 -14.21
C GLY A 18 -7.56 -1.67 -13.83
N TYR A 19 -7.57 -2.53 -14.83
CA TYR A 19 -7.16 -3.93 -14.68
C TYR A 19 -5.73 -4.12 -15.16
N TYR A 20 -4.95 -4.83 -14.35
CA TYR A 20 -3.58 -5.21 -14.70
C TYR A 20 -3.56 -6.62 -15.26
N LYS A 21 -2.98 -6.78 -16.46
CA LYS A 21 -2.79 -8.09 -17.09
C LYS A 21 -1.34 -8.53 -16.91
N PRO A 22 -1.05 -9.54 -16.08
CA PRO A 22 0.32 -9.96 -15.83
C PRO A 22 0.94 -10.64 -17.05
N ILE A 23 2.25 -10.41 -17.23
CA ILE A 23 3.07 -11.12 -18.21
C ILE A 23 3.42 -12.52 -17.65
N HIS A 24 3.54 -12.63 -16.32
CA HIS A 24 3.85 -13.88 -15.62
C HIS A 24 2.73 -14.25 -14.65
N PRO A 25 1.56 -14.69 -15.17
CA PRO A 25 0.39 -14.93 -14.32
C PRO A 25 0.59 -16.02 -13.26
N GLN A 26 1.53 -16.94 -13.48
CA GLN A 26 1.86 -18.00 -12.53
C GLN A 26 2.47 -17.47 -11.21
N LYS A 27 3.02 -16.25 -11.22
CA LYS A 27 3.54 -15.59 -10.00
C LYS A 27 2.45 -15.00 -9.13
N TYR A 28 1.28 -14.76 -9.70
CA TYR A 28 0.22 -14.05 -8.98
C TYR A 28 -0.52 -14.98 -8.02
N ARG A 29 -0.61 -14.55 -6.76
CA ARG A 29 -1.40 -15.24 -5.73
C ARG A 29 -2.83 -14.72 -5.79
N GLY A 30 -3.74 -15.52 -6.29
CA GLY A 30 -5.12 -15.18 -6.51
C GLY A 30 -5.52 -15.35 -7.96
N ASN A 31 -6.58 -14.67 -8.38
CA ASN A 31 -7.06 -14.75 -9.76
C ASN A 31 -6.32 -13.75 -10.66
N PRO A 32 -5.40 -14.22 -11.55
CA PRO A 32 -4.62 -13.33 -12.38
C PRO A 32 -5.43 -12.60 -13.46
N THR A 33 -6.69 -12.99 -13.66
CA THR A 33 -7.60 -12.32 -14.61
C THR A 33 -8.39 -11.18 -13.97
N ASN A 34 -8.24 -10.97 -12.66
CA ASN A 34 -8.99 -9.95 -11.92
C ASN A 34 -8.07 -9.17 -10.96
N ILE A 35 -7.05 -8.53 -11.51
CA ILE A 35 -6.12 -7.70 -10.76
C ILE A 35 -6.47 -6.24 -11.03
N VAL A 36 -6.91 -5.52 -9.99
CA VAL A 36 -7.33 -4.13 -10.09
C VAL A 36 -6.29 -3.23 -9.45
N TYR A 37 -5.81 -2.21 -10.17
CA TYR A 37 -5.06 -1.12 -9.57
C TYR A 37 -5.98 0.11 -9.41
N ARG A 38 -5.80 0.82 -8.30
CA ARG A 38 -6.60 2.01 -7.96
C ARG A 38 -5.82 3.30 -8.15
N SER A 39 -4.53 3.19 -8.45
CA SER A 39 -3.66 4.31 -8.75
C SER A 39 -2.54 3.87 -9.69
N LEU A 40 -1.89 4.84 -10.33
CA LEU A 40 -0.72 4.56 -11.18
C LEU A 40 0.50 4.11 -10.35
N TRP A 41 0.58 4.51 -9.09
CA TRP A 41 1.64 4.04 -8.20
C TRP A 41 1.49 2.55 -7.92
N GLU A 42 0.27 2.09 -7.65
CA GLU A 42 -0.01 0.66 -7.49
C GLU A 42 0.33 -0.11 -8.77
N ARG A 43 -0.09 0.41 -9.93
CA ARG A 43 0.23 -0.22 -11.21
C ARG A 43 1.73 -0.32 -11.43
N LYS A 44 2.49 0.72 -11.10
CA LYS A 44 3.96 0.70 -11.20
C LYS A 44 4.56 -0.41 -10.35
N PHE A 45 4.04 -0.58 -9.13
CA PHE A 45 4.49 -1.66 -8.24
C PHE A 45 4.12 -3.04 -8.77
N MET A 46 2.93 -3.20 -9.37
CA MET A 46 2.52 -4.45 -10.01
C MET A 46 3.46 -4.84 -11.16
N VAL A 47 3.82 -3.87 -12.00
CA VAL A 47 4.79 -4.07 -13.09
C VAL A 47 6.14 -4.55 -12.52
N PHE A 48 6.59 -3.92 -11.46
CA PHE A 48 7.83 -4.32 -10.77
C PHE A 48 7.75 -5.76 -10.26
N CYS A 49 6.66 -6.12 -9.58
CA CYS A 49 6.49 -7.48 -9.04
C CYS A 49 6.44 -8.53 -10.14
N ASP A 50 5.74 -8.23 -11.22
CA ASP A 50 5.55 -9.15 -12.33
C ASP A 50 6.89 -9.44 -13.06
N ASN A 51 7.70 -8.40 -13.26
CA ASN A 51 8.90 -8.48 -14.08
C ASN A 51 10.19 -8.76 -13.30
N ASN A 52 10.19 -8.66 -11.98
CA ASN A 52 11.39 -8.89 -11.18
C ASN A 52 11.55 -10.37 -10.84
N PRO A 53 12.64 -11.04 -11.30
CA PRO A 53 12.83 -12.47 -11.01
C PRO A 53 13.00 -12.78 -9.52
N SER A 54 13.42 -11.83 -8.70
CA SER A 54 13.55 -12.01 -7.25
C SER A 54 12.20 -12.05 -6.53
N ILE A 55 11.15 -11.53 -7.15
CA ILE A 55 9.78 -11.65 -6.64
C ILE A 55 9.22 -12.99 -7.10
N LEU A 56 9.11 -13.93 -6.16
CA LEU A 56 8.65 -15.29 -6.45
C LEU A 56 7.13 -15.39 -6.57
N GLN A 57 6.44 -14.54 -5.81
CA GLN A 57 4.98 -14.52 -5.75
C GLN A 57 4.53 -13.11 -5.30
N TRP A 58 3.39 -12.65 -5.78
CA TRP A 58 2.80 -11.42 -5.33
C TRP A 58 1.26 -11.47 -5.43
N GLY A 59 0.59 -10.62 -4.66
CA GLY A 59 -0.86 -10.50 -4.70
C GLY A 59 -1.29 -9.08 -4.37
N SER A 60 -2.42 -8.66 -4.91
CA SER A 60 -3.03 -7.36 -4.68
C SER A 60 -4.33 -7.55 -3.92
N GLU A 61 -4.44 -6.95 -2.74
CA GLU A 61 -5.61 -7.00 -1.88
C GLU A 61 -6.08 -8.44 -1.52
N GLU A 62 -5.15 -9.39 -1.50
CA GLU A 62 -5.44 -10.82 -1.26
C GLU A 62 -5.36 -11.18 0.24
N ILE A 63 -4.85 -10.30 1.07
CA ILE A 63 -4.70 -10.52 2.52
C ILE A 63 -5.74 -9.66 3.24
N ILE A 64 -6.39 -10.24 4.25
CA ILE A 64 -7.35 -9.52 5.10
C ILE A 64 -6.83 -9.53 6.53
N ILE A 65 -6.67 -8.33 7.10
CA ILE A 65 -6.22 -8.15 8.47
C ILE A 65 -7.33 -7.48 9.28
N PRO A 66 -7.90 -8.16 10.28
CA PRO A 66 -8.84 -7.50 11.17
C PRO A 66 -8.11 -6.48 12.04
N TYR A 67 -8.72 -5.33 12.26
CA TYR A 67 -8.17 -4.29 13.12
C TYR A 67 -9.28 -3.61 13.91
N ARG A 68 -8.94 -3.07 15.08
CA ARG A 68 -9.87 -2.26 15.86
C ARG A 68 -9.72 -0.80 15.45
N ALA A 69 -10.75 -0.26 14.83
CA ALA A 69 -10.77 1.13 14.39
C ALA A 69 -10.85 2.10 15.59
N PRO A 70 -10.54 3.41 15.41
CA PRO A 70 -10.63 4.39 16.49
C PRO A 70 -12.01 4.49 17.15
N ASP A 71 -13.09 4.14 16.44
CA ASP A 71 -14.45 4.07 17.01
C ASP A 71 -14.71 2.81 17.84
N GLY A 72 -13.72 1.95 18.03
CA GLY A 72 -13.80 0.72 18.81
C GLY A 72 -14.36 -0.47 18.05
N LYS A 73 -14.82 -0.31 16.82
CA LYS A 73 -15.37 -1.41 16.01
C LYS A 73 -14.27 -2.18 15.31
N ILE A 74 -14.47 -3.51 15.16
CA ILE A 74 -13.58 -4.35 14.38
C ILE A 74 -13.96 -4.22 12.91
N ARG A 75 -12.95 -3.92 12.08
CA ARG A 75 -13.09 -3.73 10.64
C ARG A 75 -12.06 -4.58 9.90
N ARG A 76 -12.22 -4.69 8.58
CA ARG A 76 -11.28 -5.41 7.72
C ARG A 76 -10.33 -4.43 7.05
N TYR A 77 -9.04 -4.70 7.15
CA TYR A 77 -8.00 -3.99 6.42
C TYR A 77 -7.48 -4.89 5.30
N TYR A 78 -7.48 -4.35 4.10
CA TYR A 78 -6.93 -5.00 2.91
C TYR A 78 -5.64 -4.26 2.54
N PRO A 79 -4.45 -4.74 2.98
CA PRO A 79 -3.20 -4.14 2.54
C PRO A 79 -3.08 -4.20 1.01
N ASP A 80 -2.38 -3.23 0.43
CA ASP A 80 -2.29 -3.12 -1.01
C ASP A 80 -1.66 -4.37 -1.65
N PHE A 81 -0.55 -4.88 -1.07
CA PHE A 81 0.17 -6.00 -1.67
C PHE A 81 0.73 -6.97 -0.65
N TYR A 82 0.86 -8.21 -1.11
CA TYR A 82 1.69 -9.24 -0.52
C TYR A 82 2.78 -9.59 -1.53
N ILE A 83 4.04 -9.77 -1.06
CA ILE A 83 5.12 -10.25 -1.90
C ILE A 83 5.95 -11.30 -1.17
N LYS A 84 6.49 -12.24 -1.96
CA LYS A 84 7.45 -13.25 -1.53
C LYS A 84 8.73 -13.05 -2.34
N VAL A 85 9.83 -12.77 -1.66
CA VAL A 85 11.08 -12.32 -2.28
C VAL A 85 12.18 -13.31 -1.97
N ARG A 86 12.99 -13.65 -2.99
CA ARG A 86 14.26 -14.33 -2.77
C ARG A 86 15.36 -13.29 -2.70
N GLU A 87 15.99 -13.16 -1.54
CA GLU A 87 17.11 -12.26 -1.32
C GLU A 87 18.40 -12.80 -1.95
N LYS A 88 19.43 -11.95 -2.06
CA LYS A 88 20.73 -12.33 -2.61
C LYS A 88 21.38 -13.49 -1.88
N SER A 89 21.13 -13.62 -0.58
CA SER A 89 21.60 -14.74 0.25
C SER A 89 20.91 -16.07 -0.06
N GLY A 90 19.85 -16.07 -0.87
CA GLY A 90 18.98 -17.21 -1.13
C GLY A 90 17.83 -17.33 -0.13
N LYS A 91 17.83 -16.54 0.94
CA LYS A 91 16.74 -16.49 1.91
C LYS A 91 15.46 -15.99 1.26
N VAL A 92 14.34 -16.63 1.58
CA VAL A 92 13.01 -16.20 1.14
C VAL A 92 12.34 -15.41 2.25
N THR A 93 11.92 -14.17 1.95
CA THR A 93 11.27 -13.26 2.88
C THR A 93 9.91 -12.84 2.32
N LYS A 94 8.93 -12.73 3.21
CA LYS A 94 7.57 -12.32 2.87
C LYS A 94 7.29 -10.93 3.43
N TYR A 95 6.58 -10.12 2.64
CA TYR A 95 6.24 -8.74 3.01
C TYR A 95 4.76 -8.48 2.76
N ILE A 96 4.17 -7.73 3.65
CA ILE A 96 2.92 -7.01 3.43
C ILE A 96 3.29 -5.57 3.09
N ILE A 97 2.78 -5.06 1.99
CA ILE A 97 3.14 -3.75 1.43
C ILE A 97 1.92 -2.84 1.40
N GLU A 98 2.09 -1.64 1.91
CA GLU A 98 1.13 -0.55 1.75
C GLU A 98 1.78 0.55 0.91
N VAL A 99 1.10 1.03 -0.11
CA VAL A 99 1.55 2.16 -0.94
C VAL A 99 0.83 3.41 -0.47
N LYS A 100 1.58 4.43 -0.06
CA LYS A 100 1.00 5.63 0.53
C LYS A 100 1.85 6.85 0.20
N PRO A 101 1.24 8.00 -0.13
CA PRO A 101 2.00 9.24 -0.21
C PRO A 101 2.70 9.54 1.12
N LYS A 102 3.95 9.97 1.06
CA LYS A 102 4.76 10.27 2.25
C LYS A 102 4.05 11.23 3.20
N LYS A 103 3.35 12.21 2.65
CA LYS A 103 2.56 13.17 3.42
C LYS A 103 1.55 12.49 4.35
N GLN A 104 0.97 11.38 3.93
CA GLN A 104 -0.03 10.64 4.71
C GLN A 104 0.59 9.69 5.75
N THR A 105 1.90 9.53 5.74
CA THR A 105 2.63 8.78 6.77
C THR A 105 3.01 9.64 7.98
N GLN A 106 2.77 10.94 7.89
CA GLN A 106 3.09 11.93 8.91
C GLN A 106 1.80 12.48 9.52
N PRO A 107 1.84 12.92 10.80
CA PRO A 107 0.70 13.62 11.39
C PRO A 107 0.31 14.84 10.55
N PRO A 108 -0.97 15.23 10.50
CA PRO A 108 -1.38 16.42 9.78
C PRO A 108 -0.78 17.68 10.40
N ASN A 109 -0.60 18.71 9.56
CA ASN A 109 -0.05 19.99 10.00
C ASN A 109 -0.99 20.67 10.97
N VAL A 110 -0.48 21.04 12.16
CA VAL A 110 -1.24 21.62 13.27
C VAL A 110 -1.56 23.11 13.12
N LYS A 111 -1.17 23.78 12.02
CA LYS A 111 -1.34 25.23 11.85
C LYS A 111 -2.79 25.70 11.96
N ASN A 112 -3.76 24.86 11.69
CA ASN A 112 -5.17 25.24 11.75
C ASN A 112 -6.05 24.07 12.22
N LYS A 113 -5.97 23.77 13.51
CA LYS A 113 -6.65 22.63 14.15
C LYS A 113 -8.18 22.69 14.10
N LYS A 114 -8.77 23.86 13.78
CA LYS A 114 -10.22 24.05 13.78
C LYS A 114 -10.89 23.77 12.45
N THR A 115 -10.14 23.55 11.38
CA THR A 115 -10.72 23.30 10.05
C THR A 115 -11.25 21.87 9.93
N ALA A 116 -12.30 21.72 9.10
CA ALA A 116 -12.81 20.39 8.74
C ALA A 116 -11.73 19.55 8.05
N LYS A 117 -10.90 20.18 7.21
CA LYS A 117 -9.76 19.52 6.55
C LYS A 117 -8.80 18.91 7.57
N TYR A 118 -8.38 19.68 8.58
CA TYR A 118 -7.50 19.17 9.62
C TYR A 118 -8.13 17.98 10.36
N ARG A 119 -9.40 18.11 10.75
CA ARG A 119 -10.11 17.04 11.48
C ARG A 119 -10.18 15.76 10.64
N ASN A 120 -10.49 15.88 9.35
CA ASN A 120 -10.54 14.72 8.45
C ASN A 120 -9.17 14.08 8.26
N GLU A 121 -8.11 14.88 8.09
CA GLU A 121 -6.74 14.38 7.98
C GLU A 121 -6.31 13.69 9.28
N ALA A 122 -6.66 14.24 10.43
CA ALA A 122 -6.33 13.64 11.73
C ALA A 122 -7.06 12.31 11.95
N LEU A 123 -8.33 12.21 11.58
CA LEU A 123 -9.09 10.96 11.64
C LEU A 123 -8.52 9.90 10.71
N THR A 124 -8.17 10.28 9.49
CA THR A 124 -7.54 9.39 8.51
C THR A 124 -6.19 8.90 9.02
N TYR A 125 -5.37 9.79 9.56
CA TYR A 125 -4.09 9.43 10.16
C TYR A 125 -4.26 8.44 11.31
N ALA A 126 -5.18 8.71 12.23
CA ALA A 126 -5.46 7.82 13.37
C ALA A 126 -5.93 6.44 12.90
N LYS A 127 -6.82 6.39 11.92
CA LYS A 127 -7.30 5.14 11.31
C LYS A 127 -6.17 4.36 10.68
N ASN A 128 -5.30 5.02 9.91
CA ASN A 128 -4.14 4.38 9.29
C ASN A 128 -3.16 3.83 10.33
N GLN A 129 -2.92 4.54 11.43
CA GLN A 129 -2.06 4.06 12.51
C GLN A 129 -2.60 2.77 13.13
N THR A 130 -3.91 2.66 13.34
CA THR A 130 -4.52 1.42 13.87
C THR A 130 -4.42 0.26 12.88
N LYS A 131 -4.62 0.53 11.59
CA LYS A 131 -4.44 -0.47 10.51
C LYS A 131 -3.00 -0.98 10.46
N TRP A 132 -2.04 -0.07 10.47
CA TRP A 132 -0.63 -0.42 10.32
C TRP A 132 -0.08 -1.11 11.57
N SER A 133 -0.56 -0.73 12.75
CA SER A 133 -0.24 -1.47 13.99
C SER A 133 -0.74 -2.92 13.91
N ALA A 134 -1.97 -3.13 13.46
CA ALA A 134 -2.52 -4.47 13.25
C ALA A 134 -1.73 -5.25 12.18
N ALA A 135 -1.28 -4.59 11.13
CA ALA A 135 -0.46 -5.20 10.09
C ALA A 135 0.90 -5.66 10.64
N ARG A 136 1.52 -4.86 11.50
CA ARG A 136 2.79 -5.22 12.13
C ARG A 136 2.64 -6.45 13.02
N GLU A 137 1.60 -6.51 13.85
CA GLU A 137 1.29 -7.69 14.65
C GLU A 137 1.03 -8.93 13.79
N TYR A 138 0.21 -8.78 12.76
CA TYR A 138 -0.08 -9.85 11.81
C TYR A 138 1.21 -10.42 11.20
N CYS A 139 2.11 -9.54 10.79
CA CYS A 139 3.39 -9.92 10.19
C CYS A 139 4.32 -10.58 11.22
N GLU A 140 4.41 -10.05 12.43
CA GLU A 140 5.22 -10.60 13.51
C GLU A 140 4.81 -12.03 13.83
N ASP A 141 3.51 -12.28 13.95
CA ASP A 141 2.97 -13.62 14.24
C ASP A 141 3.28 -14.65 13.13
N ARG A 142 3.52 -14.18 11.92
CA ARG A 142 3.73 -15.03 10.73
C ARG A 142 5.15 -14.97 10.17
N GLN A 143 6.07 -14.34 10.88
CA GLN A 143 7.47 -14.17 10.45
C GLN A 143 7.55 -13.45 9.09
N MET A 144 6.71 -12.44 8.93
CA MET A 144 6.67 -11.56 7.76
C MET A 144 7.11 -10.16 8.15
N ASN A 145 7.31 -9.29 7.18
CA ASN A 145 7.64 -7.89 7.39
C ASN A 145 6.56 -6.99 6.81
N PHE A 146 6.28 -5.88 7.48
CA PHE A 146 5.37 -4.85 6.98
C PHE A 146 6.17 -3.64 6.52
N LEU A 147 5.91 -3.17 5.29
CA LEU A 147 6.57 -2.00 4.71
C LEU A 147 5.53 -1.04 4.13
N ILE A 148 5.78 0.26 4.34
CA ILE A 148 5.04 1.32 3.66
C ILE A 148 5.95 1.90 2.59
N LEU A 149 5.52 1.82 1.33
CA LEU A 149 6.23 2.40 0.19
C LEU A 149 5.62 3.74 -0.16
N THR A 150 6.47 4.72 -0.36
CA THR A 150 6.09 6.08 -0.74
C THR A 150 6.62 6.41 -2.13
N GLU A 151 6.35 7.63 -2.61
CA GLU A 151 6.94 8.14 -3.86
C GLU A 151 8.45 8.02 -3.90
N ASP A 152 9.13 8.15 -2.75
CA ASP A 152 10.59 8.03 -2.66
C ASP A 152 11.08 6.64 -3.07
N HIS A 153 10.32 5.60 -2.72
CA HIS A 153 10.65 4.22 -3.06
C HIS A 153 10.27 3.86 -4.49
N LEU A 154 9.19 4.45 -4.99
CA LEU A 154 8.64 4.12 -6.31
C LEU A 154 9.27 4.94 -7.44
N GLY A 155 10.01 5.98 -7.13
CA GLY A 155 10.61 6.86 -8.13
C GLY A 155 9.59 7.70 -8.91
N VAL A 156 8.53 8.11 -8.26
CA VAL A 156 7.44 8.91 -8.83
C VAL A 156 7.34 10.29 -8.23
#